data_abfe4f5c03e3adf485a7bdef6a65e0f5
#
_entry.id   abfe4f5c03e3adf485a7bdef6a65e0f5
#
_cell.length_a   1.000
_cell.length_b   1.000
_cell.length_c   1.000
_cell.angle_alpha   90.00
_cell.angle_beta   90.00
_cell.angle_gamma   90.00
#
_symmetry.space_group_name_H-M   'P 1'
#
loop_
_entity.id
_entity.type
_entity.pdbx_description
1 polymer ?
#
loop_
_entity_poly.entity_id
_entity_poly.type
_entity_poly.pdbx_seq_one_letter_code
_entity_poly.pdbx_strand_id
1 'polypeptide(L)'
;MGEDGSDMRFGPILKRSFYERPTVEVARDLLGKVLVHGPVAGIIVEAEAYLGGDDLASHSARGITERTRVIFGPPGHAYVYVIYGMYECLNLVTEPDGKPGCVLLRAVEPVAGIEIMRQRRPAAKKLEEVASGPGRLTMAMGITRALYGADVTRGSLVVREPLEPRAIEVQVTPRINMNVCADWPLRFIVKGSRFVSGPKSMG
;
A
#
# COMPACT_ATOMS: atom_id res chain seq x y z
N MET A 1 -19.02 1.15 -26.85
CA MET A 1 -19.67 1.63 -25.63
C MET A 1 -19.96 0.38 -24.79
N GLY A 2 -19.11 0.08 -23.87
CA GLY A 2 -19.26 -0.99 -22.89
C GLY A 2 -18.96 -0.36 -21.54
N GLU A 3 -20.00 0.05 -20.82
CA GLU A 3 -19.89 0.42 -19.42
C GLU A 3 -19.56 -0.88 -18.68
N ASP A 4 -18.31 -0.94 -18.23
CA ASP A 4 -17.78 -2.07 -17.49
C ASP A 4 -18.47 -2.13 -16.11
N GLY A 5 -19.30 -3.15 -15.92
CA GLY A 5 -20.03 -3.42 -14.67
C GLY A 5 -19.17 -3.72 -13.44
N SER A 6 -17.86 -3.42 -13.49
CA SER A 6 -16.92 -3.60 -12.37
C SER A 6 -16.96 -2.44 -11.36
N ASP A 7 -17.58 -1.33 -11.70
CA ASP A 7 -17.47 -0.07 -10.94
C ASP A 7 -18.40 0.01 -9.71
N MET A 8 -19.35 -0.91 -9.56
CA MET A 8 -20.36 -0.86 -8.49
C MET A 8 -20.01 -1.66 -7.21
N ARG A 9 -18.83 -2.29 -7.14
CA ARG A 9 -18.46 -3.13 -5.98
C ARG A 9 -17.81 -2.37 -4.82
N PHE A 10 -17.35 -1.14 -5.07
CA PHE A 10 -16.62 -0.34 -4.10
C PHE A 10 -17.07 1.12 -4.18
N GLY A 11 -16.85 1.87 -3.12
CA GLY A 11 -17.14 3.29 -3.06
C GLY A 11 -16.26 4.13 -4.00
N PRO A 12 -16.31 5.46 -3.91
CA PRO A 12 -15.59 6.36 -4.80
C PRO A 12 -14.06 6.19 -4.67
N ILE A 13 -13.35 6.52 -5.74
CA ILE A 13 -11.89 6.61 -5.73
C ILE A 13 -11.47 7.73 -4.79
N LEU A 14 -10.42 7.50 -3.98
CA LEU A 14 -9.86 8.51 -3.11
C LEU A 14 -9.30 9.67 -3.92
N LYS A 15 -9.66 10.88 -3.52
CA LYS A 15 -9.21 12.12 -4.17
C LYS A 15 -7.74 12.40 -3.80
N ARG A 16 -7.06 13.22 -4.61
CA ARG A 16 -5.68 13.66 -4.34
C ARG A 16 -5.51 14.28 -2.97
N SER A 17 -6.49 15.08 -2.51
CA SER A 17 -6.49 15.67 -1.17
C SER A 17 -6.43 14.67 -0.01
N PHE A 18 -6.79 13.41 -0.23
CA PHE A 18 -6.58 12.34 0.76
C PHE A 18 -5.09 12.09 1.00
N TYR A 19 -4.29 12.12 -0.06
CA TYR A 19 -2.85 11.85 -0.03
C TYR A 19 -2.03 13.09 0.33
N GLU A 20 -2.55 14.30 0.09
CA GLU A 20 -1.92 15.59 0.37
C GLU A 20 -1.97 15.97 1.86
N ARG A 21 -1.69 15.00 2.72
CA ARG A 21 -1.72 15.12 4.18
C ARG A 21 -0.46 14.51 4.78
N PRO A 22 -0.19 14.74 6.08
CA PRO A 22 0.93 14.11 6.77
C PRO A 22 0.96 12.61 6.55
N THR A 23 2.12 12.07 6.18
CA THR A 23 2.32 10.65 5.81
C THR A 23 1.77 9.69 6.86
N VAL A 24 1.94 10.00 8.14
CA VAL A 24 1.47 9.18 9.28
C VAL A 24 -0.06 9.08 9.30
N GLU A 25 -0.75 10.19 9.05
CA GLU A 25 -2.21 10.23 8.99
C GLU A 25 -2.72 9.40 7.80
N VAL A 26 -2.12 9.60 6.62
CA VAL A 26 -2.47 8.84 5.41
C VAL A 26 -2.24 7.35 5.62
N ALA A 27 -1.12 6.94 6.23
CA ALA A 27 -0.83 5.54 6.49
C ALA A 27 -1.89 4.88 7.40
N ARG A 28 -2.35 5.60 8.42
CA ARG A 28 -3.41 5.13 9.32
C ARG A 28 -4.75 5.04 8.59
N ASP A 29 -5.12 6.08 7.83
CA ASP A 29 -6.43 6.20 7.18
C ASP A 29 -6.55 5.32 5.93
N LEU A 30 -5.45 4.82 5.37
CA LEU A 30 -5.45 3.82 4.31
C LEU A 30 -5.92 2.43 4.79
N LEU A 31 -5.82 2.13 6.08
CA LEU A 31 -6.37 0.89 6.62
C LEU A 31 -7.89 0.85 6.43
N GLY A 32 -8.40 -0.29 5.96
CA GLY A 32 -9.82 -0.46 5.64
C GLY A 32 -10.23 0.08 4.26
N LYS A 33 -9.38 0.85 3.56
CA LYS A 33 -9.61 1.24 2.17
C LYS A 33 -9.35 0.06 1.23
N VAL A 34 -9.85 0.14 0.01
CA VAL A 34 -9.78 -0.95 -0.97
C VAL A 34 -8.76 -0.58 -2.05
N LEU A 35 -7.67 -1.33 -2.12
CA LEU A 35 -6.72 -1.28 -3.24
C LEU A 35 -7.30 -2.09 -4.40
N VAL A 36 -7.41 -1.47 -5.58
CA VAL A 36 -7.94 -2.09 -6.80
C VAL A 36 -6.91 -2.01 -7.91
N HIS A 37 -6.69 -3.11 -8.62
CA HIS A 37 -5.89 -3.13 -9.85
C HIS A 37 -6.53 -4.07 -10.88
N GLY A 38 -7.19 -3.49 -11.88
CA GLY A 38 -7.95 -4.26 -12.86
C GLY A 38 -9.00 -5.16 -12.19
N PRO A 39 -8.97 -6.49 -12.42
CA PRO A 39 -9.99 -7.41 -11.89
C PRO A 39 -9.78 -7.83 -10.43
N VAL A 40 -8.70 -7.40 -9.78
CA VAL A 40 -8.35 -7.82 -8.42
C VAL A 40 -8.49 -6.67 -7.43
N ALA A 41 -8.96 -6.96 -6.22
CA ALA A 41 -9.07 -5.98 -5.16
C ALA A 41 -8.82 -6.60 -3.78
N GLY A 42 -8.30 -5.78 -2.85
CA GLY A 42 -8.09 -6.17 -1.46
C GLY A 42 -8.22 -5.01 -0.49
N ILE A 43 -8.75 -5.29 0.71
CA ILE A 43 -8.82 -4.31 1.79
C ILE A 43 -7.43 -4.17 2.41
N ILE A 44 -6.92 -2.94 2.51
CA ILE A 44 -5.61 -2.65 3.11
C ILE A 44 -5.70 -2.91 4.62
N VAL A 45 -4.84 -3.80 5.10
CA VAL A 45 -4.79 -4.21 6.52
C VAL A 45 -3.45 -3.92 7.19
N GLU A 46 -2.44 -3.54 6.41
CA GLU A 46 -1.11 -3.21 6.91
C GLU A 46 -0.42 -2.19 6.01
N ALA A 47 0.12 -1.14 6.63
CA ALA A 47 0.84 -0.07 5.97
C ALA A 47 2.01 0.42 6.83
N GLU A 48 3.07 0.94 6.21
CA GLU A 48 4.20 1.59 6.89
C GLU A 48 4.41 2.99 6.33
N ALA A 49 4.54 3.98 7.23
CA ALA A 49 4.90 5.33 6.86
C ALA A 49 6.42 5.46 6.72
N TYR A 50 6.85 6.12 5.65
CA TYR A 50 8.23 6.52 5.37
C TYR A 50 8.26 8.02 5.17
N LEU A 51 8.87 8.71 6.13
CA LEU A 51 8.89 10.17 6.16
C LEU A 51 10.06 10.71 5.33
N GLY A 52 10.04 12.00 5.06
CA GLY A 52 11.23 12.70 4.58
C GLY A 52 12.14 13.13 5.74
N GLY A 53 13.19 13.89 5.41
CA GLY A 53 14.07 14.50 6.41
C GLY A 53 14.84 13.46 7.22
N ASP A 54 14.57 13.40 8.54
CA ASP A 54 15.37 12.60 9.48
C ASP A 54 15.05 11.10 9.48
N ASP A 55 14.07 10.66 8.70
CA ASP A 55 13.77 9.23 8.54
C ASP A 55 14.82 8.55 7.65
N LEU A 56 15.94 8.16 8.24
CA LEU A 56 17.06 7.52 7.53
C LEU A 56 16.68 6.16 6.91
N ALA A 57 15.56 5.56 7.30
CA ALA A 57 15.03 4.35 6.68
C ALA A 57 14.26 4.65 5.38
N SER A 58 13.90 5.91 5.13
CA SER A 58 13.24 6.34 3.90
C SER A 58 14.25 6.45 2.75
N HIS A 59 13.85 6.00 1.56
CA HIS A 59 14.66 6.19 0.35
C HIS A 59 14.90 7.67 0.01
N SER A 60 13.96 8.55 0.38
CA SER A 60 14.08 9.99 0.18
C SER A 60 15.13 10.68 1.06
N ALA A 61 15.59 10.04 2.15
CA ALA A 61 16.65 10.58 3.01
C ALA A 61 17.96 10.85 2.26
N ARG A 62 18.17 10.18 1.13
CA ARG A 62 19.35 10.39 0.25
C ARG A 62 19.15 11.45 -0.82
N GLY A 63 18.03 12.17 -0.77
CA GLY A 63 17.65 13.19 -1.74
C GLY A 63 17.03 12.65 -3.02
N ILE A 64 16.96 13.53 -4.03
CA ILE A 64 16.31 13.23 -5.31
C ILE A 64 17.28 12.45 -6.20
N THR A 65 16.82 11.30 -6.67
CA THR A 65 17.48 10.46 -7.68
C THR A 65 16.42 10.08 -8.73
N GLU A 66 16.82 9.47 -9.85
CA GLU A 66 15.88 8.94 -10.83
C GLU A 66 14.86 7.98 -10.19
N ARG A 67 15.32 7.16 -9.25
CA ARG A 67 14.47 6.23 -8.49
C ARG A 67 13.52 6.93 -7.54
N THR A 68 13.94 7.98 -6.84
CA THR A 68 13.18 8.62 -5.76
C THR A 68 12.40 9.85 -6.19
N ARG A 69 12.63 10.38 -7.39
CA ARG A 69 12.00 11.64 -7.85
C ARG A 69 10.49 11.68 -7.69
N VAL A 70 9.79 10.54 -7.87
CA VAL A 70 8.33 10.48 -7.71
C VAL A 70 7.90 10.76 -6.27
N ILE A 71 8.73 10.44 -5.26
CA ILE A 71 8.43 10.70 -3.84
C ILE A 71 8.39 12.21 -3.53
N PHE A 72 9.11 13.01 -4.32
CA PHE A 72 9.16 14.47 -4.21
C PHE A 72 8.15 15.18 -5.13
N GLY A 73 7.38 14.43 -5.90
CA GLY A 73 6.35 14.95 -6.79
C GLY A 73 4.97 15.02 -6.12
N PRO A 74 3.93 15.27 -6.93
CA PRO A 74 2.58 15.41 -6.42
C PRO A 74 2.10 14.15 -5.68
N PRO A 75 1.33 14.30 -4.57
CA PRO A 75 0.79 13.18 -3.82
C PRO A 75 -0.19 12.35 -4.67
N GLY A 76 -0.44 11.10 -4.24
CA GLY A 76 -1.35 10.18 -4.93
C GLY A 76 -0.74 9.56 -6.19
N HIS A 77 0.59 9.44 -6.25
CA HIS A 77 1.30 8.68 -7.28
C HIS A 77 1.92 7.41 -6.70
N ALA A 78 2.00 6.38 -7.51
CA ALA A 78 2.61 5.10 -7.13
C ALA A 78 4.14 5.18 -7.21
N TYR A 79 4.81 4.88 -6.11
CA TYR A 79 6.24 4.62 -6.07
C TYR A 79 6.47 3.11 -6.01
N VAL A 80 6.80 2.50 -7.13
CA VAL A 80 7.07 1.06 -7.23
C VAL A 80 8.56 0.83 -7.42
N TYR A 81 9.15 -0.01 -6.56
CA TYR A 81 10.57 -0.36 -6.65
C TYR A 81 10.80 -1.85 -6.42
N VAL A 82 11.96 -2.35 -6.90
CA VAL A 82 12.37 -3.74 -6.69
C VAL A 82 13.25 -3.86 -5.46
N ILE A 83 12.96 -4.88 -4.64
CA ILE A 83 13.78 -5.30 -3.51
C ILE A 83 14.32 -6.72 -3.75
N TYR A 84 15.55 -6.98 -3.33
CA TYR A 84 16.26 -8.25 -3.54
C TYR A 84 16.32 -8.73 -4.99
N GLY A 85 16.22 -7.80 -5.95
CA GLY A 85 16.27 -8.10 -7.38
C GLY A 85 15.07 -8.86 -7.97
N MET A 86 14.06 -9.22 -7.14
CA MET A 86 12.96 -10.09 -7.58
C MET A 86 11.56 -9.68 -7.10
N TYR A 87 11.46 -8.91 -6.03
CA TYR A 87 10.16 -8.51 -5.47
C TYR A 87 9.92 -7.02 -5.66
N GLU A 88 8.74 -6.67 -6.05
CA GLU A 88 8.30 -5.27 -6.15
C GLU A 88 7.61 -4.86 -4.86
N CYS A 89 7.71 -3.57 -4.54
CA CYS A 89 7.04 -2.95 -3.41
C CYS A 89 6.26 -1.73 -3.90
N LEU A 90 4.98 -1.63 -3.51
CA LEU A 90 4.11 -0.50 -3.83
C LEU A 90 4.07 0.48 -2.67
N ASN A 91 4.42 1.73 -2.95
CA ASN A 91 4.20 2.86 -2.06
C ASN A 91 3.28 3.88 -2.71
N LEU A 92 2.54 4.61 -1.90
CA LEU A 92 1.71 5.74 -2.32
C LEU A 92 2.36 7.03 -1.81
N VAL A 93 2.65 7.95 -2.72
CA VAL A 93 3.26 9.25 -2.39
C VAL A 93 2.25 10.12 -1.64
N THR A 94 2.72 10.76 -0.59
CA THR A 94 1.94 11.62 0.32
C THR A 94 2.62 12.98 0.48
N GLU A 95 2.12 13.80 1.39
CA GLU A 95 2.57 15.16 1.65
C GLU A 95 2.31 16.12 0.46
N PRO A 96 2.36 17.44 0.65
CA PRO A 96 2.30 18.39 -0.46
C PRO A 96 3.42 18.22 -1.47
N ASP A 97 3.18 18.61 -2.72
CA ASP A 97 4.17 18.58 -3.81
C ASP A 97 5.51 19.22 -3.39
N GLY A 98 6.60 18.56 -3.68
CA GLY A 98 7.95 18.95 -3.29
C GLY A 98 8.39 18.48 -1.89
N LYS A 99 7.47 18.02 -1.04
CA LYS A 99 7.77 17.48 0.28
C LYS A 99 7.75 15.95 0.24
N PRO A 100 8.87 15.27 0.56
CA PRO A 100 8.92 13.82 0.44
C PRO A 100 8.14 13.12 1.56
N GLY A 101 7.40 12.09 1.18
CA GLY A 101 6.73 11.16 2.06
C GLY A 101 6.02 10.08 1.26
N CYS A 102 6.00 8.86 1.76
CA CYS A 102 5.25 7.79 1.12
C CYS A 102 4.81 6.71 2.11
N VAL A 103 3.77 5.97 1.74
CA VAL A 103 3.21 4.86 2.51
C VAL A 103 3.43 3.57 1.76
N LEU A 104 4.21 2.65 2.32
CA LEU A 104 4.37 1.29 1.83
C LEU A 104 3.13 0.46 2.18
N LEU A 105 2.47 -0.11 1.17
CA LEU A 105 1.41 -1.09 1.38
C LEU A 105 2.01 -2.48 1.58
N ARG A 106 1.73 -3.10 2.73
CA ARG A 106 2.36 -4.36 3.12
C ARG A 106 1.45 -5.57 2.99
N ALA A 107 0.17 -5.41 3.26
CA ALA A 107 -0.77 -6.51 3.17
C ALA A 107 -2.19 -6.03 2.87
N VAL A 108 -2.92 -6.87 2.12
CA VAL A 108 -4.35 -6.69 1.87
C VAL A 108 -5.10 -7.99 2.16
N GLU A 109 -6.34 -7.87 2.63
CA GLU A 109 -7.33 -8.94 2.65
C GLU A 109 -7.96 -9.05 1.24
N PRO A 110 -7.75 -10.14 0.48
CA PRO A 110 -8.34 -10.31 -0.84
C PRO A 110 -9.87 -10.31 -0.80
N VAL A 111 -10.53 -9.47 -1.64
CA VAL A 111 -12.00 -9.36 -1.69
C VAL A 111 -12.58 -9.50 -3.08
N ALA A 112 -11.79 -9.35 -4.14
CA ALA A 112 -12.20 -9.61 -5.51
C ALA A 112 -11.05 -10.18 -6.34
N GLY A 113 -11.39 -10.99 -7.35
CA GLY A 113 -10.41 -11.65 -8.22
C GLY A 113 -9.49 -12.64 -7.48
N ILE A 114 -9.99 -13.29 -6.43
CA ILE A 114 -9.21 -14.15 -5.53
C ILE A 114 -8.52 -15.28 -6.30
N GLU A 115 -9.21 -15.91 -7.26
CA GLU A 115 -8.61 -16.99 -8.06
C GLU A 115 -7.47 -16.50 -8.94
N ILE A 116 -7.56 -15.28 -9.48
CA ILE A 116 -6.47 -14.65 -10.24
C ILE A 116 -5.27 -14.42 -9.31
N MET A 117 -5.52 -13.92 -8.09
CA MET A 117 -4.45 -13.73 -7.10
C MET A 117 -3.80 -15.05 -6.71
N ARG A 118 -4.57 -16.13 -6.52
CA ARG A 118 -4.06 -17.48 -6.22
C ARG A 118 -3.20 -18.03 -7.35
N GLN A 119 -3.64 -17.86 -8.61
CA GLN A 119 -2.84 -18.26 -9.78
C GLN A 119 -1.49 -17.55 -9.84
N ARG A 120 -1.44 -16.26 -9.47
CA ARG A 120 -0.18 -15.49 -9.37
C ARG A 120 0.65 -15.86 -8.14
N ARG A 121 0.05 -16.53 -7.16
CA ARG A 121 0.66 -16.92 -5.89
C ARG A 121 0.50 -18.43 -5.60
N PRO A 122 0.98 -19.32 -6.46
CA PRO A 122 0.74 -20.77 -6.34
C PRO A 122 1.33 -21.38 -5.06
N ALA A 123 2.34 -20.75 -4.47
CA ALA A 123 2.93 -21.20 -3.21
C ALA A 123 2.07 -20.88 -1.97
N ALA A 124 1.05 -20.03 -2.09
CA ALA A 124 0.16 -19.69 -0.97
C ALA A 124 -0.84 -20.84 -0.74
N LYS A 125 -0.78 -21.45 0.44
CA LYS A 125 -1.67 -22.56 0.81
C LYS A 125 -3.00 -22.09 1.38
N LYS A 126 -3.00 -20.92 2.02
CA LYS A 126 -4.17 -20.30 2.66
C LYS A 126 -4.43 -18.94 2.05
N LEU A 127 -5.67 -18.46 2.13
CA LEU A 127 -6.06 -17.16 1.62
C LEU A 127 -5.25 -16.04 2.28
N GLU A 128 -4.98 -16.17 3.56
CA GLU A 128 -4.21 -15.22 4.36
C GLU A 128 -2.75 -15.04 3.87
N GLU A 129 -2.21 -16.01 3.15
CA GLU A 129 -0.83 -15.99 2.65
C GLU A 129 -0.72 -15.34 1.27
N VAL A 130 -1.84 -15.15 0.57
CA VAL A 130 -1.87 -14.70 -0.82
C VAL A 130 -1.25 -13.32 -0.98
N ALA A 131 -1.62 -12.37 -0.12
CA ALA A 131 -1.19 -10.96 -0.21
C ALA A 131 -0.67 -10.40 1.12
N SER A 132 -0.12 -11.25 1.99
CA SER A 132 0.47 -10.90 3.29
C SER A 132 1.97 -10.70 3.14
N GLY A 133 2.39 -9.45 3.02
CA GLY A 133 3.76 -9.00 2.77
C GLY A 133 3.89 -8.18 1.49
N PRO A 134 4.78 -7.15 1.42
CA PRO A 134 4.80 -6.18 0.33
C PRO A 134 5.05 -6.82 -1.04
N GLY A 135 6.01 -7.74 -1.15
CA GLY A 135 6.28 -8.46 -2.39
C GLY A 135 5.17 -9.46 -2.75
N ARG A 136 4.52 -10.08 -1.75
CA ARG A 136 3.39 -10.98 -1.99
C ARG A 136 2.16 -10.22 -2.46
N LEU A 137 1.92 -9.03 -1.88
CA LEU A 137 0.86 -8.13 -2.28
C LEU A 137 1.01 -7.72 -3.74
N THR A 138 2.19 -7.24 -4.15
CA THR A 138 2.42 -6.80 -5.54
C THR A 138 2.27 -7.96 -6.53
N MET A 139 2.80 -9.15 -6.21
CA MET A 139 2.60 -10.35 -7.04
C MET A 139 1.12 -10.70 -7.17
N ALA A 140 0.37 -10.80 -6.05
CA ALA A 140 -1.05 -11.13 -6.06
C ALA A 140 -1.87 -10.12 -6.87
N MET A 141 -1.61 -8.84 -6.68
CA MET A 141 -2.30 -7.76 -7.37
C MET A 141 -1.83 -7.56 -8.83
N GLY A 142 -0.72 -8.18 -9.25
CA GLY A 142 -0.12 -7.97 -10.57
C GLY A 142 0.48 -6.58 -10.74
N ILE A 143 0.98 -5.99 -9.66
CA ILE A 143 1.60 -4.66 -9.64
C ILE A 143 3.08 -4.81 -9.96
N THR A 144 3.54 -4.08 -10.98
CA THR A 144 4.93 -4.10 -11.44
C THR A 144 5.51 -2.70 -11.55
N ARG A 145 6.81 -2.59 -11.81
CA ARG A 145 7.48 -1.30 -12.07
C ARG A 145 6.91 -0.50 -13.23
N ALA A 146 6.15 -1.13 -14.13
CA ALA A 146 5.42 -0.42 -15.17
C ALA A 146 4.43 0.62 -14.61
N LEU A 147 4.03 0.45 -13.34
CA LEU A 147 3.15 1.38 -12.62
C LEU A 147 3.92 2.47 -11.82
N TYR A 148 5.26 2.54 -11.94
CA TYR A 148 6.02 3.64 -11.35
C TYR A 148 5.52 4.98 -11.87
N GLY A 149 5.14 5.89 -10.96
CA GLY A 149 4.58 7.19 -11.29
C GLY A 149 3.10 7.18 -11.72
N ALA A 150 2.41 6.04 -11.69
CA ALA A 150 0.99 5.98 -12.00
C ALA A 150 0.17 6.83 -11.01
N ASP A 151 -0.82 7.56 -11.52
CA ASP A 151 -1.75 8.37 -10.72
C ASP A 151 -2.83 7.46 -10.14
N VAL A 152 -2.80 7.21 -8.83
CA VAL A 152 -3.74 6.31 -8.15
C VAL A 152 -5.10 6.95 -7.83
N THR A 153 -5.31 8.20 -8.28
CA THR A 153 -6.62 8.86 -8.23
C THR A 153 -7.45 8.59 -9.49
N ARG A 154 -6.91 7.83 -10.44
CA ARG A 154 -7.54 7.44 -11.71
C ARG A 154 -6.81 6.25 -12.35
N GLY A 155 -7.41 5.66 -13.37
CA GLY A 155 -6.78 4.57 -14.14
C GLY A 155 -7.02 3.19 -13.52
N SER A 156 -6.12 2.24 -13.84
CA SER A 156 -6.28 0.82 -13.47
C SER A 156 -5.84 0.48 -12.05
N LEU A 157 -4.91 1.26 -11.47
CA LEU A 157 -4.45 1.12 -10.09
C LEU A 157 -5.02 2.28 -9.28
N VAL A 158 -5.96 2.01 -8.40
CA VAL A 158 -6.63 3.03 -7.59
C VAL A 158 -6.86 2.54 -6.16
N VAL A 159 -7.08 3.49 -5.24
CA VAL A 159 -7.61 3.19 -3.91
C VAL A 159 -9.00 3.78 -3.79
N ARG A 160 -9.93 2.99 -3.26
CA ARG A 160 -11.34 3.34 -3.13
C ARG A 160 -11.81 3.31 -1.68
N GLU A 161 -12.87 4.04 -1.38
CA GLU A 161 -13.64 3.83 -0.17
C GLU A 161 -14.29 2.44 -0.21
N PRO A 162 -14.43 1.72 0.91
CA PRO A 162 -15.33 0.58 0.98
C PRO A 162 -16.78 1.05 0.84
N LEU A 163 -17.68 0.22 0.28
CA LEU A 163 -19.12 0.53 0.25
C LEU A 163 -19.69 0.65 1.67
N GLU A 164 -19.30 -0.28 2.53
CA GLU A 164 -19.68 -0.28 3.93
C GLU A 164 -18.43 -0.14 4.79
N PRO A 165 -18.24 1.01 5.44
CA PRO A 165 -17.13 1.21 6.36
C PRO A 165 -17.21 0.18 7.51
N ARG A 166 -16.12 -0.55 7.72
CA ARG A 166 -15.97 -1.41 8.90
C ARG A 166 -15.31 -0.62 10.02
N ALA A 167 -15.83 -0.73 11.23
CA ALA A 167 -15.11 -0.26 12.40
C ALA A 167 -13.83 -1.10 12.54
N ILE A 168 -12.67 -0.44 12.48
CA ILE A 168 -11.36 -1.08 12.65
C ILE A 168 -10.66 -0.49 13.87
N GLU A 169 -9.99 -1.34 14.63
CA GLU A 169 -9.06 -0.91 15.66
C GLU A 169 -7.65 -0.93 15.06
N VAL A 170 -6.98 0.22 15.09
CA VAL A 170 -5.63 0.36 14.56
C VAL A 170 -4.62 0.12 15.67
N GLN A 171 -3.72 -0.83 15.46
CA GLN A 171 -2.55 -1.05 16.30
C GLN A 171 -1.34 -0.43 15.61
N VAL A 172 -0.53 0.29 16.39
CA VAL A 172 0.72 0.93 15.93
C VAL A 172 1.91 0.17 16.48
N THR A 173 2.87 -0.14 15.61
CA THR A 173 4.08 -0.91 15.97
C THR A 173 5.30 -0.33 15.23
N PRO A 174 6.52 -0.72 15.61
CA PRO A 174 7.69 -0.47 14.78
C PRO A 174 7.58 -1.11 13.38
N ARG A 175 8.26 -0.50 12.39
CA ARG A 175 8.39 -1.04 11.04
C ARG A 175 9.17 -2.35 11.03
N ILE A 176 8.93 -3.21 10.04
CA ILE A 176 9.55 -4.53 9.94
C ILE A 176 10.89 -4.44 9.22
N ASN A 177 11.90 -5.16 9.73
CA ASN A 177 13.24 -5.32 9.15
C ASN A 177 13.99 -3.99 8.93
N MET A 178 13.87 -3.05 9.88
CA MET A 178 14.62 -1.81 9.87
C MET A 178 15.88 -1.92 10.72
N ASN A 179 17.02 -1.49 10.16
CA ASN A 179 18.30 -1.40 10.88
C ASN A 179 18.53 0.02 11.44
N VAL A 180 17.84 1.02 10.90
CA VAL A 180 17.88 2.42 11.35
C VAL A 180 16.46 2.90 11.60
N CYS A 181 16.28 3.79 12.57
CA CYS A 181 14.95 4.23 13.02
C CYS A 181 14.03 3.03 13.33
N ALA A 182 14.61 1.95 13.88
CA ALA A 182 13.96 0.66 14.02
C ALA A 182 12.83 0.65 15.06
N ASP A 183 12.92 1.51 16.05
CA ASP A 183 11.97 1.69 17.16
C ASP A 183 10.84 2.68 16.84
N TRP A 184 10.92 3.37 15.69
CA TRP A 184 9.88 4.34 15.32
C TRP A 184 8.54 3.66 15.06
N PRO A 185 7.45 4.11 15.71
CA PRO A 185 6.12 3.49 15.64
C PRO A 185 5.40 3.94 14.35
N LEU A 186 5.92 3.51 13.22
CA LEU A 186 5.48 3.94 11.88
C LEU A 186 4.85 2.81 11.06
N ARG A 187 4.51 1.69 11.69
CA ARG A 187 3.73 0.61 11.07
C ARG A 187 2.34 0.56 11.70
N PHE A 188 1.33 0.53 10.86
CA PHE A 188 -0.09 0.53 11.18
C PHE A 188 -0.71 -0.76 10.71
N ILE A 189 -1.45 -1.44 11.58
CA ILE A 189 -2.13 -2.70 11.27
C ILE A 189 -3.56 -2.68 11.78
N VAL A 190 -4.44 -3.38 11.07
CA VAL A 190 -5.77 -3.70 11.58
C VAL A 190 -5.62 -4.77 12.67
N LYS A 191 -5.88 -4.41 13.91
CA LYS A 191 -5.75 -5.31 15.08
C LYS A 191 -6.61 -6.56 14.88
N GLY A 192 -6.04 -7.73 15.13
CA GLY A 192 -6.73 -9.01 14.99
C GLY A 192 -6.88 -9.51 13.55
N SER A 193 -6.47 -8.75 12.53
CA SER A 193 -6.52 -9.24 11.15
C SER A 193 -5.57 -10.42 10.94
N ARG A 194 -6.08 -11.47 10.28
CA ARG A 194 -5.32 -12.67 9.93
C ARG A 194 -4.38 -12.45 8.74
N PHE A 195 -4.59 -11.35 7.99
CA PHE A 195 -3.89 -11.05 6.74
C PHE A 195 -2.63 -10.19 6.95
N VAL A 196 -2.35 -9.74 8.16
CA VAL A 196 -1.15 -8.96 8.49
C VAL A 196 0.12 -9.78 8.28
N SER A 197 1.18 -9.14 7.76
CA SER A 197 2.48 -9.78 7.52
C SER A 197 3.42 -9.75 8.74
N GLY A 198 4.43 -10.63 8.74
CA GLY A 198 5.45 -10.67 9.79
C GLY A 198 4.95 -11.20 11.12
N PRO A 199 5.73 -11.01 12.22
CA PRO A 199 5.32 -11.43 13.55
C PRO A 199 4.02 -10.72 13.91
N LYS A 200 2.99 -11.50 14.22
CA LYS A 200 1.79 -10.97 14.85
C LYS A 200 2.23 -10.61 16.25
N SER A 201 2.18 -9.32 16.62
CA SER A 201 2.38 -8.95 18.00
C SER A 201 1.39 -9.78 18.83
N MET A 202 1.94 -10.60 19.73
CA MET A 202 1.11 -11.23 20.74
C MET A 202 0.48 -10.09 21.53
N GLY A 203 -0.85 -10.04 21.52
CA GLY A 203 -1.66 -9.11 22.27
C GLY A 203 -1.48 -9.27 23.75
#